data_af01f96dcf5e6420719663d78b7eb370
#
_entry.id   af01f96dcf5e6420719663d78b7eb370
#
_cell.length_a   1.000
_cell.length_b   1.000
_cell.length_c   1.000
_cell.angle_alpha   90.00
_cell.angle_beta   90.00
_cell.angle_gamma   90.00
#
_symmetry.space_group_name_H-M   'P 1'
#
loop_
_entity.id
_entity.type
_entity.pdbx_description
1 polymer ?
#
loop_
_entity_poly.entity_id
_entity_poly.type
_entity_poly.pdbx_seq_one_letter_code
_entity_poly.pdbx_strand_id
1 'polypeptide(L)'
;MLEEVKGAQERANVPENSIETKAGDDRSMYVYVPASGCPDAKQTQVVMFLRDGADEASAQAAMKEYGLDALAEKEHFVLAFPNPRQSGWSERDAEDMDYLSRCFMALPQGKGKVGGFIGMIFYIGGSPSAGALLLAMSARRPLNVAGVLLSELPADYSIPQDGVNAPQVAYLCGGAARAADYFGKVNGVTGADARPLEHAVLYTSPVNPNVRHIVSELPFSAQEAVRAWDMLFCKARRWSNDTYGTYQKRTDFTARGFVAHVNDPGLGVNEGFAHTWYEYVPPRLRGSKEKAPLVFYFHGIGCVPLYGAEQSGWHDIADRENFIVVYPKPARNKAWNIWDEPGMPSDQAFVLALLEHMKRTYAIDESRVYISGFSMGGMMTNALACAYPELFAAAAPCNGFNSGYLVPASEMWTMLRKMPTGRGLPDGPSEPVTRTRVRADAKKAAFAYRMPLIQNSGLLDGTWPAAQDDPFKRLASFDYWKTYNNIPLTPYEPAAACESGLTADETFYDCADGRFLHHRWFSRDEGKPALFEVVLAKRMPHALDLRQLELAWQFMKRFSRGKDGSLHIDP
;
A
#
# COMPACT_ATOMS: atom_id res chain seq x y z
N MET A 1 -15.15 27.57 3.06
CA MET A 1 -14.70 28.52 2.02
C MET A 1 -13.89 27.71 1.02
N LEU A 2 -14.17 27.84 -0.27
CA LEU A 2 -13.34 27.20 -1.30
C LEU A 2 -12.01 27.94 -1.41
N GLU A 3 -10.92 27.20 -1.53
CA GLU A 3 -9.59 27.76 -1.76
C GLU A 3 -9.17 27.48 -3.21
N GLU A 4 -8.67 28.49 -3.92
CA GLU A 4 -8.12 28.33 -5.26
C GLU A 4 -6.69 27.79 -5.15
N VAL A 5 -6.43 26.67 -5.82
CA VAL A 5 -5.09 26.09 -5.97
C VAL A 5 -4.66 26.29 -7.41
N LYS A 6 -3.67 27.16 -7.61
CA LYS A 6 -3.05 27.38 -8.93
C LYS A 6 -2.15 26.20 -9.28
N GLY A 7 -2.21 25.81 -10.54
CA GLY A 7 -1.58 24.59 -11.06
C GLY A 7 -0.10 24.44 -10.70
N ALA A 8 0.42 23.26 -10.89
CA ALA A 8 1.70 22.72 -10.42
C ALA A 8 2.98 23.44 -10.87
N GLN A 9 2.98 24.74 -11.13
CA GLN A 9 4.15 25.51 -11.58
C GLN A 9 5.24 25.70 -10.51
N GLU A 10 4.99 25.44 -9.22
CA GLU A 10 6.00 25.64 -8.16
C GLU A 10 6.54 24.33 -7.57
N ARG A 11 6.88 23.36 -8.40
CA ARG A 11 7.73 22.25 -7.97
C ARG A 11 9.19 22.47 -8.36
N ALA A 12 9.90 23.25 -7.59
CA ALA A 12 11.32 23.05 -7.43
C ALA A 12 11.52 21.70 -6.72
N ASN A 13 12.10 20.69 -7.41
CA ASN A 13 12.50 19.36 -6.96
C ASN A 13 11.56 18.18 -7.32
N VAL A 14 11.16 18.06 -8.58
CA VAL A 14 10.77 16.78 -9.16
C VAL A 14 12.04 16.14 -9.76
N PRO A 15 12.35 14.85 -9.50
CA PRO A 15 13.49 14.17 -10.12
C PRO A 15 13.41 14.23 -11.64
N GLU A 16 14.54 14.42 -12.33
CA GLU A 16 14.67 14.56 -13.79
C GLU A 16 14.09 13.40 -14.62
N ASN A 17 13.68 12.29 -13.99
CA ASN A 17 13.05 11.13 -14.64
C ASN A 17 11.53 11.04 -14.45
N SER A 18 10.88 12.03 -13.88
CA SER A 18 9.42 12.12 -13.90
C SER A 18 8.98 12.77 -15.21
N ILE A 19 8.03 12.13 -15.89
CA ILE A 19 7.35 12.57 -17.12
C ILE A 19 7.42 14.08 -17.26
N GLU A 20 8.04 14.57 -18.34
CA GLU A 20 8.12 15.99 -18.68
C GLU A 20 6.75 16.64 -18.46
N THR A 21 6.66 17.48 -17.43
CA THR A 21 5.53 18.39 -17.31
C THR A 21 5.66 19.37 -18.45
N LYS A 22 4.89 19.17 -19.51
CA LYS A 22 4.77 20.18 -20.56
C LYS A 22 4.34 21.48 -19.88
N ALA A 23 5.21 22.47 -19.90
CA ALA A 23 4.88 23.84 -19.53
C ALA A 23 3.68 24.27 -20.37
N GLY A 24 2.61 24.78 -19.77
CA GLY A 24 1.56 25.42 -20.51
C GLY A 24 0.12 25.19 -20.09
N ASP A 25 -0.18 24.44 -19.03
CA ASP A 25 -1.56 24.35 -18.54
C ASP A 25 -1.75 25.25 -17.31
N ASP A 26 -2.27 26.46 -17.54
CA ASP A 26 -2.48 27.49 -16.50
C ASP A 26 -3.79 27.30 -15.72
N ARG A 27 -4.46 26.15 -15.87
CA ARG A 27 -5.71 25.88 -15.17
C ARG A 27 -5.48 25.72 -13.68
N SER A 28 -6.40 26.29 -12.90
CA SER A 28 -6.49 26.12 -11.45
C SER A 28 -7.62 25.13 -11.08
N MET A 29 -7.72 24.80 -9.81
CA MET A 29 -8.86 24.10 -9.22
C MET A 29 -9.27 24.80 -7.92
N TYR A 30 -10.51 24.60 -7.50
CA TYR A 30 -10.99 25.01 -6.18
C TYR A 30 -11.04 23.79 -5.26
N VAL A 31 -10.65 23.98 -4.00
CA VAL A 31 -10.58 22.89 -3.02
C VAL A 31 -11.39 23.27 -1.78
N TYR A 32 -12.20 22.32 -1.31
CA TYR A 32 -12.90 22.40 -0.05
C TYR A 32 -12.32 21.34 0.91
N VAL A 33 -11.86 21.82 2.05
CA VAL A 33 -11.39 20.97 3.14
C VAL A 33 -12.40 21.06 4.29
N PRO A 34 -12.92 19.94 4.79
CA PRO A 34 -13.86 19.95 5.90
C PRO A 34 -13.31 20.71 7.12
N ALA A 35 -14.15 21.52 7.76
CA ALA A 35 -13.78 22.21 8.99
C ALA A 35 -13.51 21.25 10.15
N SER A 36 -14.16 20.08 10.14
CA SER A 36 -13.94 18.95 11.05
C SER A 36 -12.56 18.29 10.88
N GLY A 37 -11.82 18.67 9.83
CA GLY A 37 -10.52 18.09 9.48
C GLY A 37 -10.62 16.79 8.69
N CYS A 38 -9.47 16.33 8.21
CA CYS A 38 -9.34 15.07 7.50
C CYS A 38 -8.35 14.13 8.22
N PRO A 39 -8.46 12.82 8.01
CA PRO A 39 -7.46 11.87 8.47
C PRO A 39 -6.06 12.15 7.89
N ASP A 40 -5.04 11.39 8.30
CA ASP A 40 -3.73 11.45 7.65
C ASP A 40 -3.87 11.29 6.12
N ALA A 41 -3.03 12.00 5.36
CA ALA A 41 -3.08 12.01 3.89
C ALA A 41 -3.15 10.59 3.26
N LYS A 42 -2.55 9.59 3.89
CA LYS A 42 -2.61 8.18 3.45
C LYS A 42 -3.97 7.51 3.71
N GLN A 43 -4.85 8.15 4.49
CA GLN A 43 -6.20 7.69 4.83
C GLN A 43 -7.29 8.59 4.23
N THR A 44 -6.93 9.77 3.74
CA THR A 44 -7.87 10.76 3.22
C THR A 44 -8.31 10.38 1.82
N GLN A 45 -9.62 10.33 1.63
CA GLN A 45 -10.25 10.22 0.30
C GLN A 45 -10.34 11.59 -0.35
N VAL A 46 -10.30 11.59 -1.67
CA VAL A 46 -10.47 12.80 -2.49
C VAL A 46 -11.62 12.58 -3.46
N VAL A 47 -12.57 13.48 -3.50
CA VAL A 47 -13.62 13.51 -4.51
C VAL A 47 -13.36 14.68 -5.44
N MET A 48 -13.16 14.42 -6.72
CA MET A 48 -13.00 15.43 -7.76
C MET A 48 -14.30 15.57 -8.55
N PHE A 49 -14.91 16.73 -8.46
CA PHE A 49 -16.14 17.04 -9.21
C PHE A 49 -15.81 17.83 -10.48
N LEU A 50 -16.08 17.24 -11.64
CA LEU A 50 -15.86 17.85 -12.94
C LEU A 50 -17.18 18.49 -13.42
N ARG A 51 -17.14 19.78 -13.74
CA ARG A 51 -18.25 20.62 -14.21
C ARG A 51 -17.82 21.42 -15.45
N ASP A 52 -18.75 22.03 -16.13
CA ASP A 52 -18.46 22.84 -17.32
C ASP A 52 -18.02 24.27 -16.97
N GLY A 53 -18.40 24.82 -15.83
CA GLY A 53 -17.95 26.14 -15.37
C GLY A 53 -16.51 26.12 -14.83
N ALA A 54 -15.75 27.18 -15.09
CA ALA A 54 -14.31 27.30 -14.73
C ALA A 54 -14.04 28.31 -13.60
N ASP A 55 -15.08 28.79 -12.90
CA ASP A 55 -14.96 29.79 -11.85
C ASP A 55 -15.38 29.26 -10.46
N GLU A 56 -15.09 30.06 -9.44
CA GLU A 56 -15.46 29.72 -8.06
C GLU A 56 -16.98 29.61 -7.87
N ALA A 57 -17.74 30.48 -8.53
CA ALA A 57 -19.20 30.49 -8.41
C ALA A 57 -19.82 29.16 -8.88
N SER A 58 -19.35 28.63 -10.01
CA SER A 58 -19.80 27.33 -10.53
C SER A 58 -19.39 26.17 -9.62
N ALA A 59 -18.23 26.24 -8.98
CA ALA A 59 -17.79 25.24 -8.01
C ALA A 59 -18.65 25.28 -6.74
N GLN A 60 -18.95 26.47 -6.22
CA GLN A 60 -19.84 26.67 -5.07
C GLN A 60 -21.26 26.22 -5.37
N ALA A 61 -21.79 26.54 -6.56
CA ALA A 61 -23.12 26.13 -6.99
C ALA A 61 -23.23 24.61 -7.01
N ALA A 62 -22.31 23.91 -7.67
CA ALA A 62 -22.31 22.45 -7.73
C ALA A 62 -22.16 21.82 -6.33
N MET A 63 -21.28 22.37 -5.49
CA MET A 63 -21.10 21.89 -4.12
C MET A 63 -22.39 21.95 -3.31
N LYS A 64 -23.16 23.04 -3.44
CA LYS A 64 -24.43 23.24 -2.72
C LYS A 64 -25.58 22.47 -3.32
N GLU A 65 -25.70 22.47 -4.64
CA GLU A 65 -26.75 21.74 -5.36
C GLU A 65 -26.76 20.25 -5.02
N TYR A 66 -25.56 19.63 -4.98
CA TYR A 66 -25.42 18.20 -4.72
C TYR A 66 -25.09 17.88 -3.25
N GLY A 67 -25.12 18.85 -2.34
CA GLY A 67 -24.89 18.63 -0.89
C GLY A 67 -23.53 18.07 -0.55
N LEU A 68 -22.53 18.31 -1.41
CA LEU A 68 -21.20 17.68 -1.29
C LEU A 68 -20.40 18.22 -0.10
N ASP A 69 -20.61 19.46 0.30
CA ASP A 69 -20.01 20.04 1.50
C ASP A 69 -20.50 19.34 2.78
N ALA A 70 -21.80 19.14 2.90
CA ALA A 70 -22.37 18.42 4.04
C ALA A 70 -21.88 16.97 4.11
N LEU A 71 -21.78 16.31 2.94
CA LEU A 71 -21.23 14.97 2.85
C LEU A 71 -19.74 14.94 3.21
N ALA A 72 -18.95 15.91 2.73
CA ALA A 72 -17.53 16.00 3.05
C ALA A 72 -17.28 16.28 4.54
N GLU A 73 -18.08 17.14 5.18
CA GLU A 73 -18.01 17.39 6.63
C GLU A 73 -18.31 16.14 7.45
N LYS A 74 -19.33 15.38 7.04
CA LYS A 74 -19.74 14.13 7.71
C LYS A 74 -18.70 13.03 7.56
N GLU A 75 -18.14 12.86 6.37
CA GLU A 75 -17.31 11.71 5.99
C GLU A 75 -15.81 12.03 5.96
N HIS A 76 -15.43 13.27 6.27
CA HIS A 76 -14.04 13.76 6.40
C HIS A 76 -13.16 13.53 5.16
N PHE A 77 -13.67 13.81 3.96
CA PHE A 77 -12.92 13.75 2.71
C PHE A 77 -12.71 15.13 2.08
N VAL A 78 -11.71 15.25 1.21
CA VAL A 78 -11.41 16.48 0.46
C VAL A 78 -12.25 16.52 -0.80
N LEU A 79 -12.86 17.68 -1.08
CA LEU A 79 -13.46 17.97 -2.38
C LEU A 79 -12.52 18.83 -3.21
N ALA A 80 -12.39 18.48 -4.49
CA ALA A 80 -11.69 19.29 -5.47
C ALA A 80 -12.57 19.52 -6.70
N PHE A 81 -12.50 20.72 -7.24
CA PHE A 81 -13.26 21.14 -8.40
C PHE A 81 -12.27 21.62 -9.49
N PRO A 82 -11.68 20.67 -10.26
CA PRO A 82 -10.81 21.02 -11.37
C PRO A 82 -11.55 21.91 -12.40
N ASN A 83 -10.85 22.90 -12.96
CA ASN A 83 -11.44 23.78 -13.95
C ASN A 83 -11.28 23.20 -15.36
N PRO A 84 -12.36 23.17 -16.18
CA PRO A 84 -12.27 22.79 -17.59
C PRO A 84 -11.52 23.85 -18.40
N ARG A 85 -11.21 23.54 -19.64
CA ARG A 85 -10.84 24.55 -20.65
C ARG A 85 -12.07 25.34 -21.08
N GLN A 86 -11.85 26.45 -21.80
CA GLN A 86 -12.95 27.21 -22.42
C GLN A 86 -13.79 26.36 -23.38
N SER A 87 -13.17 25.35 -24.01
CA SER A 87 -13.82 24.37 -24.91
C SER A 87 -14.54 23.24 -24.16
N GLY A 88 -14.55 23.23 -22.82
CA GLY A 88 -15.02 22.13 -22.00
C GLY A 88 -14.00 21.00 -21.81
N TRP A 89 -14.45 19.82 -21.38
CA TRP A 89 -13.64 18.62 -21.21
C TRP A 89 -13.52 17.85 -22.51
N SER A 90 -12.35 17.23 -22.76
CA SER A 90 -12.13 16.41 -23.94
C SER A 90 -11.59 15.02 -23.59
N GLU A 91 -12.34 14.00 -23.94
CA GLU A 91 -11.96 12.59 -23.77
C GLU A 91 -10.85 12.13 -24.73
N ARG A 92 -10.60 12.91 -25.78
CA ARG A 92 -9.56 12.64 -26.80
C ARG A 92 -8.23 13.27 -26.46
N ASP A 93 -8.25 14.20 -25.50
CA ASP A 93 -7.07 14.98 -25.11
C ASP A 93 -6.38 14.34 -23.90
N ALA A 94 -5.22 13.74 -24.12
CA ALA A 94 -4.39 13.22 -23.04
C ALA A 94 -4.04 14.30 -22.01
N GLU A 95 -4.02 15.58 -22.39
CA GLU A 95 -3.68 16.69 -21.51
C GLU A 95 -4.75 16.93 -20.43
N ASP A 96 -6.05 16.65 -20.68
CA ASP A 96 -7.08 16.74 -19.66
C ASP A 96 -6.92 15.62 -18.60
N MET A 97 -6.54 14.42 -18.99
CA MET A 97 -6.22 13.33 -18.05
C MET A 97 -4.94 13.63 -17.26
N ASP A 98 -3.93 14.23 -17.90
CA ASP A 98 -2.69 14.66 -17.24
C ASP A 98 -2.96 15.81 -16.27
N TYR A 99 -3.82 16.75 -16.64
CA TYR A 99 -4.25 17.82 -15.74
C TYR A 99 -4.92 17.29 -14.48
N LEU A 100 -5.84 16.32 -14.58
CA LEU A 100 -6.48 15.71 -13.40
C LEU A 100 -5.46 15.03 -12.48
N SER A 101 -4.44 14.38 -13.06
CA SER A 101 -3.33 13.81 -12.29
C SER A 101 -2.51 14.90 -11.58
N ARG A 102 -2.26 16.05 -12.23
CA ARG A 102 -1.59 17.21 -11.61
C ARG A 102 -2.42 17.84 -10.49
N CYS A 103 -3.74 17.93 -10.66
CA CYS A 103 -4.64 18.40 -9.60
C CYS A 103 -4.48 17.59 -8.33
N PHE A 104 -4.47 16.25 -8.43
CA PHE A 104 -4.23 15.40 -7.28
C PHE A 104 -2.87 15.69 -6.62
N MET A 105 -1.82 15.82 -7.41
CA MET A 105 -0.48 16.09 -6.90
C MET A 105 -0.32 17.48 -6.26
N ALA A 106 -1.18 18.46 -6.61
CA ALA A 106 -1.19 19.80 -6.03
C ALA A 106 -1.91 19.87 -4.67
N LEU A 107 -2.79 18.92 -4.33
CA LEU A 107 -3.55 18.90 -3.08
C LEU A 107 -2.69 19.06 -1.79
N PRO A 108 -1.52 18.41 -1.65
CA PRO A 108 -0.70 18.54 -0.45
C PRO A 108 -0.10 19.92 -0.23
N GLN A 109 -0.17 20.81 -1.21
CA GLN A 109 0.45 22.15 -1.21
C GLN A 109 -0.53 23.26 -0.80
N GLY A 110 -1.82 22.95 -0.66
CA GLY A 110 -2.83 23.89 -0.18
C GLY A 110 -2.65 24.29 1.29
N LYS A 111 -3.28 25.38 1.71
CA LYS A 111 -3.38 25.75 3.11
C LYS A 111 -4.03 24.61 3.89
N GLY A 112 -3.39 24.15 4.95
CA GLY A 112 -3.86 23.01 5.74
C GLY A 112 -3.14 21.68 5.45
N LYS A 113 -2.29 21.60 4.41
CA LYS A 113 -1.49 20.41 4.06
C LYS A 113 -2.30 19.12 3.94
N VAL A 114 -3.48 19.21 3.38
CA VAL A 114 -4.38 18.07 3.24
C VAL A 114 -4.03 17.35 1.95
N GLY A 115 -3.25 16.29 2.05
CA GLY A 115 -3.02 15.38 0.94
C GLY A 115 -4.09 14.30 0.90
N GLY A 116 -4.25 13.69 -0.26
CA GLY A 116 -5.03 12.49 -0.43
C GLY A 116 -4.15 11.28 -0.78
N PHE A 117 -4.75 10.13 -0.90
CA PHE A 117 -4.09 8.93 -1.39
C PHE A 117 -4.52 8.61 -2.81
N ILE A 118 -3.55 8.37 -3.71
CA ILE A 118 -3.82 8.15 -5.15
C ILE A 118 -4.82 7.00 -5.41
N GLY A 119 -4.80 5.95 -4.59
CA GLY A 119 -5.75 4.84 -4.66
C GLY A 119 -7.15 5.15 -4.10
N MET A 120 -7.40 6.39 -3.68
CA MET A 120 -8.69 6.85 -3.13
C MET A 120 -9.14 8.16 -3.77
N ILE A 121 -8.86 8.34 -5.06
CA ILE A 121 -9.39 9.44 -5.85
C ILE A 121 -10.67 8.97 -6.53
N PHE A 122 -11.77 9.58 -6.17
CA PHE A 122 -13.09 9.34 -6.75
C PHE A 122 -13.49 10.54 -7.61
N TYR A 123 -14.12 10.28 -8.73
CA TYR A 123 -14.51 11.33 -9.65
C TYR A 123 -16.02 11.37 -9.84
N ILE A 124 -16.57 12.57 -9.93
CA ILE A 124 -17.97 12.82 -10.29
C ILE A 124 -17.96 13.64 -11.58
N GLY A 125 -18.54 13.10 -12.64
CA GLY A 125 -18.80 13.80 -13.89
C GLY A 125 -20.18 14.45 -13.85
N GLY A 126 -20.22 15.75 -13.57
CA GLY A 126 -21.45 16.54 -13.43
C GLY A 126 -22.01 17.07 -14.76
N SER A 127 -21.37 16.77 -15.91
CA SER A 127 -21.84 17.12 -17.24
C SER A 127 -21.51 16.02 -18.26
N PRO A 128 -22.14 16.03 -19.46
CA PRO A 128 -21.88 15.03 -20.49
C PRO A 128 -20.41 14.94 -20.89
N SER A 129 -19.73 16.08 -21.11
CA SER A 129 -18.33 16.15 -21.50
C SER A 129 -17.40 15.59 -20.39
N ALA A 130 -17.69 15.90 -19.13
CA ALA A 130 -17.00 15.37 -17.98
C ALA A 130 -17.20 13.84 -17.85
N GLY A 131 -18.42 13.37 -18.07
CA GLY A 131 -18.74 11.94 -18.08
C GLY A 131 -17.96 11.18 -19.15
N ALA A 132 -17.85 11.72 -20.36
CA ALA A 132 -17.07 11.15 -21.46
C ALA A 132 -15.57 11.06 -21.10
N LEU A 133 -14.98 12.14 -20.56
CA LEU A 133 -13.58 12.16 -20.12
C LEU A 133 -13.33 11.11 -19.04
N LEU A 134 -14.21 11.03 -18.03
CA LEU A 134 -14.02 10.08 -16.92
C LEU A 134 -14.17 8.62 -17.36
N LEU A 135 -15.06 8.34 -18.31
CA LEU A 135 -15.16 6.99 -18.86
C LEU A 135 -13.91 6.63 -19.69
N ALA A 136 -13.38 7.57 -20.49
CA ALA A 136 -12.13 7.39 -21.20
C ALA A 136 -10.93 7.21 -20.23
N MET A 137 -10.88 7.98 -19.15
CA MET A 137 -9.87 7.86 -18.10
C MET A 137 -9.96 6.50 -17.38
N SER A 138 -11.17 6.02 -17.07
CA SER A 138 -11.40 4.70 -16.48
C SER A 138 -10.89 3.57 -17.39
N ALA A 139 -11.05 3.73 -18.70
CA ALA A 139 -10.59 2.75 -19.69
C ALA A 139 -9.06 2.76 -19.88
N ARG A 140 -8.44 3.94 -19.98
CA ARG A 140 -7.04 4.10 -20.38
C ARG A 140 -6.05 4.26 -19.23
N ARG A 141 -6.51 4.82 -18.09
CA ARG A 141 -5.67 5.13 -16.90
C ARG A 141 -6.32 4.65 -15.60
N PRO A 142 -6.69 3.37 -15.51
CA PRO A 142 -7.48 2.88 -14.37
C PRO A 142 -6.81 3.07 -13.02
N LEU A 143 -5.48 3.08 -12.93
CA LEU A 143 -4.75 3.31 -11.67
C LEU A 143 -5.07 4.66 -11.00
N ASN A 144 -5.43 5.66 -11.80
CA ASN A 144 -5.72 7.01 -11.32
C ASN A 144 -7.18 7.18 -10.87
N VAL A 145 -7.98 6.11 -10.94
CA VAL A 145 -9.42 6.14 -10.69
C VAL A 145 -9.78 5.09 -9.65
N ALA A 146 -10.09 5.52 -8.43
CA ALA A 146 -10.61 4.63 -7.40
C ALA A 146 -12.11 4.34 -7.58
N GLY A 147 -12.83 5.25 -8.24
CA GLY A 147 -14.23 5.07 -8.64
C GLY A 147 -14.75 6.30 -9.37
N VAL A 148 -15.80 6.10 -10.16
CA VAL A 148 -16.46 7.16 -10.91
C VAL A 148 -17.97 7.19 -10.64
N LEU A 149 -18.53 8.40 -10.56
CA LEU A 149 -19.96 8.65 -10.74
C LEU A 149 -20.13 9.41 -12.05
N LEU A 150 -20.93 8.88 -12.94
CA LEU A 150 -21.26 9.51 -14.22
C LEU A 150 -22.71 9.95 -14.18
N SER A 151 -22.95 11.26 -14.27
CA SER A 151 -24.31 11.82 -14.32
C SER A 151 -24.95 11.59 -15.67
N GLU A 152 -24.18 11.83 -16.74
CA GLU A 152 -24.65 11.81 -18.12
C GLU A 152 -23.50 11.54 -19.08
N LEU A 153 -23.80 11.10 -20.29
CA LEU A 153 -22.87 10.96 -21.42
C LEU A 153 -23.43 11.65 -22.66
N PRO A 154 -22.59 12.25 -23.54
CA PRO A 154 -23.04 12.84 -24.80
C PRO A 154 -23.78 11.79 -25.66
N ALA A 155 -24.84 12.18 -26.32
CA ALA A 155 -25.71 11.25 -27.07
C ALA A 155 -24.97 10.42 -28.15
N ASP A 156 -23.96 11.02 -28.76
CA ASP A 156 -23.11 10.44 -29.81
C ASP A 156 -21.80 9.83 -29.30
N TYR A 157 -21.59 9.79 -27.96
CA TYR A 157 -20.33 9.27 -27.40
C TYR A 157 -20.16 7.79 -27.64
N SER A 158 -19.01 7.43 -28.19
CA SER A 158 -18.59 6.05 -28.40
C SER A 158 -17.73 5.58 -27.23
N ILE A 159 -18.14 4.49 -26.57
CA ILE A 159 -17.40 3.90 -25.46
C ILE A 159 -16.03 3.45 -25.92
N PRO A 160 -14.94 3.81 -25.25
CA PRO A 160 -13.58 3.45 -25.65
C PRO A 160 -13.40 1.93 -25.77
N GLN A 161 -12.86 1.50 -26.93
CA GLN A 161 -12.51 0.09 -27.18
C GLN A 161 -11.01 -0.19 -26.98
N ASP A 162 -10.20 0.87 -26.95
CA ASP A 162 -8.72 0.87 -26.85
C ASP A 162 -8.19 0.95 -25.42
N GLY A 163 -9.02 0.59 -24.44
CA GLY A 163 -8.66 0.68 -23.03
C GLY A 163 -7.92 -0.54 -22.50
N VAL A 164 -7.34 -0.37 -21.31
CA VAL A 164 -6.70 -1.43 -20.52
C VAL A 164 -7.74 -2.45 -20.02
N ASN A 165 -9.02 -2.06 -19.95
CA ASN A 165 -10.14 -2.90 -19.52
C ASN A 165 -9.96 -3.49 -18.09
N ALA A 166 -9.35 -2.73 -17.19
CA ALA A 166 -9.22 -3.13 -15.80
C ALA A 166 -10.55 -2.97 -15.04
N PRO A 167 -10.83 -3.82 -14.04
CA PRO A 167 -12.02 -3.70 -13.21
C PRO A 167 -12.16 -2.32 -12.55
N GLN A 168 -13.39 -1.79 -12.46
CA GLN A 168 -13.70 -0.44 -12.00
C GLN A 168 -14.91 -0.39 -11.05
N VAL A 169 -14.83 0.46 -10.04
CA VAL A 169 -15.97 0.85 -9.21
C VAL A 169 -16.69 2.01 -9.90
N ALA A 170 -17.98 1.88 -10.17
CA ALA A 170 -18.74 2.91 -10.88
C ALA A 170 -20.17 3.08 -10.36
N TYR A 171 -20.66 4.32 -10.42
CA TYR A 171 -22.06 4.68 -10.22
C TYR A 171 -22.57 5.40 -11.47
N LEU A 172 -23.58 4.84 -12.11
CA LEU A 172 -24.14 5.36 -13.35
C LEU A 172 -25.56 5.89 -13.08
N CYS A 173 -25.77 7.20 -13.25
CA CYS A 173 -27.12 7.77 -13.25
C CYS A 173 -27.83 7.52 -14.59
N GLY A 174 -29.14 7.79 -14.66
CA GLY A 174 -29.98 7.47 -15.83
C GLY A 174 -29.40 7.96 -17.16
N GLY A 175 -28.83 9.17 -17.20
CA GLY A 175 -28.20 9.73 -18.40
C GLY A 175 -26.90 9.04 -18.83
N ALA A 176 -26.29 8.23 -17.96
CA ALA A 176 -25.06 7.47 -18.22
C ALA A 176 -25.30 5.95 -18.26
N ALA A 177 -26.53 5.47 -18.13
CA ALA A 177 -26.87 4.04 -18.02
C ALA A 177 -26.32 3.19 -19.19
N ARG A 178 -26.15 3.77 -20.38
CA ARG A 178 -25.56 3.09 -21.54
C ARG A 178 -24.11 2.66 -21.37
N ALA A 179 -23.39 3.16 -20.34
CA ALA A 179 -22.06 2.67 -19.99
C ALA A 179 -22.10 1.36 -19.17
N ALA A 180 -23.28 0.85 -18.79
CA ALA A 180 -23.42 -0.35 -17.98
C ALA A 180 -22.74 -1.57 -18.60
N ASP A 181 -22.88 -1.76 -19.92
CA ASP A 181 -22.27 -2.88 -20.63
C ASP A 181 -20.73 -2.84 -20.56
N TYR A 182 -20.14 -1.65 -20.63
CA TYR A 182 -18.70 -1.48 -20.45
C TYR A 182 -18.25 -1.91 -19.06
N PHE A 183 -18.88 -1.39 -18.01
CA PHE A 183 -18.54 -1.76 -16.63
C PHE A 183 -18.90 -3.21 -16.33
N GLY A 184 -19.96 -3.74 -16.88
CA GLY A 184 -20.29 -5.16 -16.82
C GLY A 184 -19.18 -6.04 -17.35
N LYS A 185 -18.68 -5.73 -18.56
CA LYS A 185 -17.59 -6.45 -19.20
C LYS A 185 -16.28 -6.39 -18.41
N VAL A 186 -15.83 -5.18 -18.03
CA VAL A 186 -14.53 -5.02 -17.33
C VAL A 186 -14.56 -5.57 -15.91
N ASN A 187 -15.72 -5.63 -15.27
CA ASN A 187 -15.91 -6.19 -13.93
C ASN A 187 -16.21 -7.69 -13.94
N GLY A 188 -16.38 -8.28 -15.13
CA GLY A 188 -16.66 -9.71 -15.31
C GLY A 188 -17.99 -10.14 -14.68
N VAL A 189 -19.01 -9.26 -14.70
CA VAL A 189 -20.33 -9.54 -14.11
C VAL A 189 -21.34 -9.96 -15.18
N THR A 190 -22.31 -10.75 -14.75
CA THR A 190 -23.46 -11.20 -15.54
C THR A 190 -24.77 -10.80 -14.85
N GLY A 191 -25.89 -11.10 -15.44
CA GLY A 191 -27.21 -10.87 -14.81
C GLY A 191 -27.40 -11.63 -13.49
N ALA A 192 -26.68 -12.75 -13.29
CA ALA A 192 -26.70 -13.51 -12.03
C ALA A 192 -26.02 -12.78 -10.87
N ASP A 193 -25.14 -11.82 -11.18
CA ASP A 193 -24.39 -11.02 -10.19
C ASP A 193 -25.14 -9.73 -9.81
N ALA A 194 -26.36 -9.55 -10.33
CA ALA A 194 -27.21 -8.40 -10.13
C ALA A 194 -28.04 -8.52 -8.84
N ARG A 195 -28.08 -7.44 -8.07
CA ARG A 195 -28.96 -7.28 -6.91
C ARG A 195 -29.85 -6.05 -7.11
N PRO A 196 -31.17 -6.21 -7.20
CA PRO A 196 -32.10 -5.08 -7.28
C PRO A 196 -32.01 -4.18 -6.04
N LEU A 197 -32.10 -2.88 -6.26
CA LEU A 197 -32.25 -1.82 -5.27
C LEU A 197 -33.46 -0.97 -5.65
N GLU A 198 -33.85 -0.03 -4.78
CA GLU A 198 -34.86 0.95 -5.14
C GLU A 198 -34.34 1.87 -6.27
N HIS A 199 -35.00 1.86 -7.42
CA HIS A 199 -34.62 2.63 -8.63
C HIS A 199 -33.17 2.38 -9.13
N ALA A 200 -32.57 1.24 -8.81
CA ALA A 200 -31.21 0.92 -9.25
C ALA A 200 -30.93 -0.59 -9.24
N VAL A 201 -29.80 -0.97 -9.85
CA VAL A 201 -29.27 -2.34 -9.79
C VAL A 201 -27.79 -2.27 -9.36
N LEU A 202 -27.44 -3.04 -8.34
CA LEU A 202 -26.04 -3.24 -7.92
C LEU A 202 -25.49 -4.52 -8.54
N TYR A 203 -24.37 -4.41 -9.20
CA TYR A 203 -23.60 -5.52 -9.72
C TYR A 203 -22.32 -5.71 -8.90
N THR A 204 -22.00 -6.95 -8.56
CA THR A 204 -20.78 -7.29 -7.78
C THR A 204 -19.97 -8.31 -8.55
N SER A 205 -18.67 -8.04 -8.76
CA SER A 205 -17.79 -8.98 -9.45
C SER A 205 -17.67 -10.31 -8.68
N PRO A 206 -17.87 -11.45 -9.33
CA PRO A 206 -17.70 -12.76 -8.69
C PRO A 206 -16.26 -13.07 -8.31
N VAL A 207 -15.27 -12.41 -8.96
CA VAL A 207 -13.84 -12.62 -8.71
C VAL A 207 -13.33 -11.74 -7.56
N ASN A 208 -13.83 -10.49 -7.47
CA ASN A 208 -13.43 -9.56 -6.42
C ASN A 208 -14.65 -8.77 -5.90
N PRO A 209 -15.20 -9.10 -4.73
CA PRO A 209 -16.41 -8.47 -4.20
C PRO A 209 -16.25 -6.98 -3.86
N ASN A 210 -15.02 -6.45 -3.90
CA ASN A 210 -14.78 -5.01 -3.75
C ASN A 210 -14.95 -4.26 -5.08
N VAL A 211 -15.03 -4.97 -6.20
CA VAL A 211 -15.32 -4.42 -7.53
C VAL A 211 -16.83 -4.46 -7.74
N ARG A 212 -17.45 -3.30 -7.71
CA ARG A 212 -18.91 -3.15 -7.81
C ARG A 212 -19.28 -1.96 -8.67
N HIS A 213 -20.41 -2.06 -9.37
CA HIS A 213 -21.00 -0.89 -9.99
C HIS A 213 -22.53 -0.87 -9.77
N ILE A 214 -23.09 0.34 -9.79
CA ILE A 214 -24.53 0.58 -9.67
C ILE A 214 -25.01 1.28 -10.94
N VAL A 215 -26.14 0.84 -11.45
CA VAL A 215 -26.90 1.50 -12.52
C VAL A 215 -28.20 2.00 -11.92
N SER A 216 -28.33 3.33 -11.82
CA SER A 216 -29.53 4.01 -11.33
C SER A 216 -30.41 4.46 -12.50
N GLU A 217 -31.71 4.38 -12.32
CA GLU A 217 -32.70 4.93 -13.25
C GLU A 217 -32.90 6.45 -13.09
N LEU A 218 -32.41 6.98 -11.93
CA LEU A 218 -32.62 8.38 -11.55
C LEU A 218 -31.57 9.29 -12.15
N PRO A 219 -31.87 10.57 -12.40
CA PRO A 219 -30.87 11.58 -12.72
C PRO A 219 -29.98 11.86 -11.53
N PHE A 220 -28.81 12.44 -11.79
CA PHE A 220 -27.89 12.82 -10.72
C PHE A 220 -28.51 13.86 -9.77
N SER A 221 -28.34 13.64 -8.47
CA SER A 221 -28.86 14.47 -7.39
C SER A 221 -28.01 14.31 -6.13
N ALA A 222 -28.25 15.13 -5.11
CA ALA A 222 -27.62 14.97 -3.79
C ALA A 222 -27.84 13.57 -3.21
N GLN A 223 -29.01 13.00 -3.41
CA GLN A 223 -29.35 11.67 -2.93
C GLN A 223 -28.54 10.57 -3.63
N GLU A 224 -28.34 10.71 -4.94
CA GLU A 224 -27.51 9.78 -5.71
C GLU A 224 -26.01 9.92 -5.37
N ALA A 225 -25.54 11.14 -5.04
CA ALA A 225 -24.18 11.35 -4.54
C ALA A 225 -23.94 10.63 -3.20
N VAL A 226 -24.88 10.77 -2.26
CA VAL A 226 -24.83 10.06 -0.96
C VAL A 226 -24.89 8.54 -1.17
N ARG A 227 -25.77 8.06 -2.05
CA ARG A 227 -25.89 6.62 -2.36
C ARG A 227 -24.60 6.06 -2.97
N ALA A 228 -23.96 6.78 -3.89
CA ALA A 228 -22.69 6.39 -4.48
C ALA A 228 -21.59 6.31 -3.42
N TRP A 229 -21.55 7.28 -2.52
CA TRP A 229 -20.63 7.30 -1.40
C TRP A 229 -20.83 6.09 -0.47
N ASP A 230 -22.03 5.95 0.10
CA ASP A 230 -22.33 4.93 1.11
C ASP A 230 -22.20 3.50 0.60
N MET A 231 -22.58 3.27 -0.65
CA MET A 231 -22.59 1.92 -1.22
C MET A 231 -21.28 1.52 -1.88
N LEU A 232 -20.51 2.48 -2.40
CA LEU A 232 -19.33 2.21 -3.20
C LEU A 232 -18.07 2.90 -2.67
N PHE A 233 -18.04 4.24 -2.65
CA PHE A 233 -16.79 4.98 -2.53
C PHE A 233 -16.17 4.91 -1.13
N CYS A 234 -16.97 5.00 -0.07
CA CYS A 234 -16.45 4.88 1.30
C CYS A 234 -15.83 3.51 1.60
N LYS A 235 -16.14 2.50 0.81
CA LYS A 235 -15.75 1.09 1.00
C LYS A 235 -14.65 0.62 0.07
N ALA A 236 -14.29 1.43 -0.93
CA ALA A 236 -13.34 1.06 -1.97
C ALA A 236 -12.00 1.74 -1.80
N ARG A 237 -10.95 0.99 -2.03
CA ARG A 237 -9.58 1.47 -2.19
C ARG A 237 -8.91 0.70 -3.30
N ARG A 238 -8.26 1.42 -4.22
CA ARG A 238 -7.46 0.82 -5.28
C ARG A 238 -5.98 0.85 -4.88
N TRP A 239 -5.32 -0.28 -4.95
CA TRP A 239 -3.90 -0.40 -4.68
C TRP A 239 -3.12 -0.53 -5.98
N SER A 240 -1.95 0.09 -6.05
CA SER A 240 -1.02 -0.04 -7.19
C SER A 240 -0.17 -1.31 -7.09
N ASN A 241 -0.77 -2.42 -6.68
CA ASN A 241 -0.12 -3.73 -6.54
C ASN A 241 -0.11 -4.57 -7.82
N ASP A 242 -0.52 -3.99 -8.92
CA ASP A 242 -0.45 -4.50 -10.29
C ASP A 242 -0.31 -3.29 -11.22
N THR A 243 0.05 -3.50 -12.48
CA THR A 243 0.10 -2.43 -13.49
C THR A 243 -1.22 -1.67 -13.64
N TYR A 244 -2.33 -2.31 -13.30
CA TYR A 244 -3.67 -1.71 -13.36
C TYR A 244 -4.31 -1.48 -12.00
N GLY A 245 -3.66 -1.93 -10.95
CA GLY A 245 -4.16 -1.90 -9.59
C GLY A 245 -5.28 -2.91 -9.31
N THR A 246 -5.48 -3.20 -8.04
CA THR A 246 -6.57 -4.05 -7.57
C THR A 246 -7.36 -3.36 -6.47
N TYR A 247 -8.64 -3.71 -6.36
CA TYR A 247 -9.50 -3.18 -5.31
C TYR A 247 -9.41 -4.01 -4.05
N GLN A 248 -9.36 -3.32 -2.91
CA GLN A 248 -9.46 -3.89 -1.58
C GLN A 248 -10.50 -3.11 -0.78
N LYS A 249 -11.08 -3.77 0.22
CA LYS A 249 -11.99 -3.12 1.15
C LYS A 249 -11.22 -2.14 2.02
N ARG A 250 -11.77 -0.96 2.27
CA ARG A 250 -11.29 -0.08 3.33
C ARG A 250 -11.62 -0.68 4.70
N THR A 251 -10.73 -0.45 5.63
CA THR A 251 -10.87 -0.91 7.00
C THR A 251 -11.42 0.21 7.88
N ASP A 252 -12.55 -0.03 8.51
CA ASP A 252 -12.99 0.76 9.65
C ASP A 252 -12.27 0.25 10.91
N PHE A 253 -11.18 0.90 11.27
CA PHE A 253 -10.32 0.48 12.37
C PHE A 253 -11.02 0.53 13.71
N THR A 254 -11.90 1.52 13.92
CA THR A 254 -12.67 1.66 15.15
C THR A 254 -13.69 0.53 15.29
N ALA A 255 -14.49 0.29 14.27
CA ALA A 255 -15.47 -0.80 14.28
C ALA A 255 -14.81 -2.19 14.37
N ARG A 256 -13.59 -2.33 13.83
CA ARG A 256 -12.78 -3.57 13.95
C ARG A 256 -12.19 -3.75 15.35
N GLY A 257 -12.19 -2.70 16.19
CA GLY A 257 -11.68 -2.73 17.56
C GLY A 257 -10.15 -2.72 17.64
N PHE A 258 -9.49 -1.94 16.78
CA PHE A 258 -8.09 -1.61 16.97
C PHE A 258 -7.89 -0.80 18.25
N VAL A 259 -6.90 -1.17 19.05
CA VAL A 259 -6.49 -0.43 20.25
C VAL A 259 -5.38 0.54 19.85
N ALA A 260 -5.58 1.81 20.12
CA ALA A 260 -4.64 2.87 19.75
C ALA A 260 -3.87 3.36 20.98
N HIS A 261 -2.56 3.35 20.91
CA HIS A 261 -1.64 3.98 21.84
C HIS A 261 -0.95 5.13 21.12
N VAL A 262 -1.36 6.36 21.41
CA VAL A 262 -0.89 7.53 20.68
C VAL A 262 -0.08 8.42 21.60
N ASN A 263 1.19 8.63 21.27
CA ASN A 263 2.13 9.40 22.08
C ASN A 263 2.19 8.88 23.54
N ASP A 264 2.28 7.57 23.68
CA ASP A 264 2.31 6.89 24.97
C ASP A 264 3.76 6.82 25.53
N PRO A 265 4.02 7.39 26.71
CA PRO A 265 5.34 7.31 27.35
C PRO A 265 5.54 6.02 28.15
N GLY A 266 4.52 5.16 28.29
CA GLY A 266 4.46 4.05 29.23
C GLY A 266 5.44 2.90 28.99
N LEU A 267 6.09 2.85 27.81
CA LEU A 267 7.10 1.82 27.53
C LEU A 267 8.45 2.08 28.22
N GLY A 268 8.72 3.30 28.67
CA GLY A 268 9.95 3.66 29.39
C GLY A 268 11.25 3.50 28.57
N VAL A 269 11.15 3.52 27.25
CA VAL A 269 12.29 3.39 26.30
C VAL A 269 12.46 4.68 25.50
N ASN A 270 13.68 4.99 25.07
CA ASN A 270 14.02 6.23 24.36
C ASN A 270 13.64 7.48 25.18
N GLU A 271 14.40 7.78 26.22
CA GLU A 271 14.15 8.88 27.17
C GLU A 271 13.70 10.17 26.45
N GLY A 272 12.58 10.76 26.90
CA GLY A 272 11.95 11.93 26.31
C GLY A 272 11.12 11.67 25.06
N PHE A 273 10.93 10.41 24.65
CA PHE A 273 10.05 10.03 23.54
C PHE A 273 8.79 9.32 24.03
N ALA A 274 7.65 9.75 23.49
CA ALA A 274 6.40 9.03 23.57
C ALA A 274 6.17 8.26 22.27
N HIS A 275 5.81 7.00 22.39
CA HIS A 275 5.66 6.10 21.25
C HIS A 275 4.20 5.99 20.80
N THR A 276 4.01 5.61 19.54
CA THR A 276 2.68 5.34 18.97
C THR A 276 2.69 3.94 18.37
N TRP A 277 1.66 3.15 18.70
CA TRP A 277 1.41 1.86 18.06
C TRP A 277 -0.08 1.55 18.09
N TYR A 278 -0.46 0.59 17.28
CA TYR A 278 -1.81 0.06 17.24
C TYR A 278 -1.77 -1.45 17.40
N GLU A 279 -2.72 -1.99 18.14
CA GLU A 279 -2.87 -3.42 18.39
C GLU A 279 -4.16 -3.91 17.77
N TYR A 280 -4.10 -5.08 17.17
CA TYR A 280 -5.29 -5.78 16.73
C TYR A 280 -5.37 -7.14 17.39
N VAL A 281 -6.39 -7.33 18.19
CA VAL A 281 -6.71 -8.59 18.85
C VAL A 281 -7.99 -9.14 18.21
N PRO A 282 -7.95 -10.30 17.56
CA PRO A 282 -9.13 -10.93 17.00
C PRO A 282 -10.23 -11.11 18.03
N PRO A 283 -11.52 -11.00 17.67
CA PRO A 283 -12.63 -11.10 18.61
C PRO A 283 -12.58 -12.35 19.49
N ARG A 284 -12.14 -13.48 18.93
CA ARG A 284 -12.01 -14.74 19.68
C ARG A 284 -10.97 -14.69 20.81
N LEU A 285 -9.94 -13.89 20.66
CA LEU A 285 -8.84 -13.79 21.62
C LEU A 285 -9.07 -12.70 22.67
N ARG A 286 -10.07 -11.84 22.51
CA ARG A 286 -10.35 -10.75 23.47
C ARG A 286 -10.77 -11.32 24.83
N GLY A 287 -9.98 -11.03 25.87
CA GLY A 287 -10.19 -11.57 27.22
C GLY A 287 -9.86 -13.06 27.37
N SER A 288 -9.37 -13.73 26.33
CA SER A 288 -8.94 -15.13 26.38
C SER A 288 -7.62 -15.28 27.12
N LYS A 289 -7.46 -16.42 27.80
CA LYS A 289 -6.18 -16.88 28.37
C LYS A 289 -5.45 -17.86 27.46
N GLU A 290 -6.00 -18.18 26.29
CA GLU A 290 -5.37 -19.00 25.26
C GLU A 290 -4.13 -18.27 24.73
N LYS A 291 -3.01 -18.96 24.71
CA LYS A 291 -1.77 -18.40 24.18
C LYS A 291 -1.86 -18.26 22.66
N ALA A 292 -1.60 -17.05 22.16
CA ALA A 292 -1.70 -16.72 20.75
C ALA A 292 -0.35 -16.29 20.18
N PRO A 293 -0.05 -16.62 18.91
CA PRO A 293 1.10 -16.05 18.20
C PRO A 293 1.00 -14.52 18.11
N LEU A 294 2.15 -13.88 17.92
CA LEU A 294 2.27 -12.43 17.77
C LEU A 294 2.97 -12.08 16.47
N VAL A 295 2.42 -11.17 15.69
CA VAL A 295 3.03 -10.62 14.47
C VAL A 295 3.27 -9.13 14.65
N PHE A 296 4.50 -8.67 14.44
CA PHE A 296 4.83 -7.26 14.25
C PHE A 296 4.84 -6.93 12.76
N TYR A 297 4.18 -5.84 12.38
CA TYR A 297 4.22 -5.35 11.01
C TYR A 297 4.74 -3.92 10.94
N PHE A 298 5.82 -3.72 10.18
CA PHE A 298 6.50 -2.43 10.00
C PHE A 298 6.13 -1.81 8.66
N HIS A 299 5.55 -0.61 8.68
CA HIS A 299 5.17 0.10 7.46
C HIS A 299 6.36 0.70 6.71
N GLY A 300 6.17 1.03 5.43
CA GLY A 300 7.17 1.69 4.60
C GLY A 300 7.45 3.14 5.01
N ILE A 301 8.54 3.71 4.49
CA ILE A 301 8.89 5.12 4.72
C ILE A 301 7.74 6.06 4.32
N GLY A 302 7.57 7.13 5.07
CA GLY A 302 6.52 8.13 4.79
C GLY A 302 5.10 7.66 5.06
N CYS A 303 4.91 6.41 5.54
CA CYS A 303 3.61 5.84 5.86
C CYS A 303 3.27 5.99 7.36
N VAL A 304 2.12 5.48 7.74
CA VAL A 304 1.63 5.43 9.12
C VAL A 304 1.12 4.03 9.44
N PRO A 305 1.03 3.63 10.72
CA PRO A 305 0.64 2.28 11.11
C PRO A 305 -0.68 1.79 10.50
N LEU A 306 -1.73 2.61 10.55
CA LEU A 306 -3.04 2.23 10.02
C LEU A 306 -3.05 2.07 8.48
N TYR A 307 -2.25 2.88 7.76
CA TYR A 307 -2.01 2.64 6.34
C TYR A 307 -1.33 1.29 6.12
N GLY A 308 -0.31 0.97 6.92
CA GLY A 308 0.37 -0.31 6.87
C GLY A 308 -0.56 -1.49 7.19
N ALA A 309 -1.45 -1.32 8.17
CA ALA A 309 -2.44 -2.32 8.52
C ALA A 309 -3.37 -2.63 7.33
N GLU A 310 -3.91 -1.60 6.68
CA GLU A 310 -4.80 -1.77 5.53
C GLU A 310 -4.04 -2.31 4.30
N GLN A 311 -2.80 -1.85 4.07
CA GLN A 311 -1.94 -2.32 2.98
C GLN A 311 -1.59 -3.79 3.11
N SER A 312 -1.32 -4.27 4.32
CA SER A 312 -0.87 -5.63 4.57
C SER A 312 -2.01 -6.62 4.79
N GLY A 313 -3.14 -6.16 5.33
CA GLY A 313 -4.26 -7.05 5.67
C GLY A 313 -3.96 -8.08 6.77
N TRP A 314 -2.88 -7.94 7.54
CA TRP A 314 -2.53 -8.88 8.61
C TRP A 314 -3.66 -9.08 9.62
N HIS A 315 -4.46 -8.08 9.88
CA HIS A 315 -5.63 -8.17 10.78
C HIS A 315 -6.74 -9.09 10.23
N ASP A 316 -6.89 -9.21 8.91
CA ASP A 316 -7.84 -10.15 8.30
C ASP A 316 -7.32 -11.59 8.36
N ILE A 317 -6.00 -11.79 8.24
CA ILE A 317 -5.36 -13.10 8.45
C ILE A 317 -5.47 -13.49 9.94
N ALA A 318 -5.25 -12.54 10.84
CA ALA A 318 -5.36 -12.74 12.28
C ALA A 318 -6.75 -13.23 12.73
N ASP A 319 -7.82 -12.73 12.11
CA ASP A 319 -9.19 -13.19 12.40
C ASP A 319 -9.39 -14.68 12.08
N ARG A 320 -8.78 -15.16 11.02
CA ARG A 320 -8.92 -16.56 10.58
C ARG A 320 -7.98 -17.51 11.31
N GLU A 321 -6.77 -17.03 11.62
CA GLU A 321 -5.67 -17.86 12.12
C GLU A 321 -5.42 -17.67 13.65
N ASN A 322 -6.15 -16.75 14.31
CA ASN A 322 -6.11 -16.52 15.74
C ASN A 322 -4.72 -16.12 16.28
N PHE A 323 -4.16 -15.04 15.78
CA PHE A 323 -2.96 -14.39 16.30
C PHE A 323 -3.16 -12.89 16.54
N ILE A 324 -2.31 -12.27 17.33
CA ILE A 324 -2.36 -10.83 17.62
C ILE A 324 -1.41 -10.10 16.68
N VAL A 325 -1.79 -8.90 16.22
CA VAL A 325 -0.94 -8.07 15.35
C VAL A 325 -0.65 -6.74 16.01
N VAL A 326 0.60 -6.29 15.90
CA VAL A 326 1.03 -4.97 16.36
C VAL A 326 1.60 -4.17 15.19
N TYR A 327 1.17 -2.91 15.12
CA TYR A 327 1.55 -1.95 14.07
C TYR A 327 2.25 -0.76 14.73
N PRO A 328 3.56 -0.81 14.96
CA PRO A 328 4.30 0.29 15.57
C PRO A 328 4.58 1.41 14.56
N LYS A 329 4.80 2.62 15.09
CA LYS A 329 5.23 3.80 14.35
C LYS A 329 6.67 4.12 14.72
N PRO A 330 7.58 4.37 13.77
CA PRO A 330 8.93 4.78 14.10
C PRO A 330 8.95 6.04 14.97
N ALA A 331 9.90 6.14 15.87
CA ALA A 331 10.04 7.28 16.77
C ALA A 331 10.27 8.59 16.01
N ARG A 332 10.85 8.53 14.84
CA ARG A 332 11.13 9.70 13.99
C ARG A 332 10.32 9.69 12.71
N ASN A 333 9.57 10.76 12.50
CA ASN A 333 9.06 11.30 11.22
C ASN A 333 8.81 10.27 10.09
N LYS A 334 8.13 9.16 10.39
CA LYS A 334 7.73 8.13 9.40
C LYS A 334 8.90 7.35 8.75
N ALA A 335 10.09 7.34 9.38
CA ALA A 335 11.26 6.61 8.90
C ALA A 335 11.90 5.80 10.04
N TRP A 336 12.16 4.51 9.80
CA TRP A 336 12.75 3.60 10.79
C TRP A 336 14.25 3.88 11.00
N ASN A 337 14.69 3.89 12.25
CA ASN A 337 16.12 3.85 12.59
C ASN A 337 16.60 2.39 12.50
N ILE A 338 16.88 1.93 11.30
CA ILE A 338 17.20 0.54 10.98
C ILE A 338 18.59 0.14 11.50
N TRP A 339 19.50 1.11 11.57
CA TRP A 339 20.90 0.89 11.95
C TRP A 339 21.19 1.12 13.42
N ASP A 340 20.14 1.49 14.19
CA ASP A 340 20.25 1.84 15.61
C ASP A 340 21.33 2.91 15.86
N GLU A 341 21.27 3.99 15.07
CA GLU A 341 22.27 5.05 15.07
C GLU A 341 22.34 5.77 16.40
N PRO A 342 23.56 5.98 16.95
CA PRO A 342 23.75 6.73 18.19
C PRO A 342 23.15 8.15 18.12
N GLY A 343 22.53 8.60 19.20
CA GLY A 343 21.92 9.94 19.29
C GLY A 343 20.56 10.06 18.63
N MET A 344 20.03 8.98 18.08
CA MET A 344 18.67 8.86 17.61
C MET A 344 17.89 7.86 18.47
N PRO A 345 16.55 8.03 18.63
CA PRO A 345 15.74 7.01 19.28
C PRO A 345 15.92 5.67 18.59
N SER A 346 16.17 4.63 19.38
CA SER A 346 16.28 3.27 18.88
C SER A 346 14.91 2.68 18.59
N ASP A 347 14.62 2.44 17.32
CA ASP A 347 13.38 1.73 16.94
C ASP A 347 13.48 0.24 17.24
N GLN A 348 14.70 -0.33 17.30
CA GLN A 348 14.90 -1.72 17.74
C GLN A 348 14.56 -1.86 19.23
N ALA A 349 15.12 -0.98 20.09
CA ALA A 349 14.77 -0.97 21.51
C ALA A 349 13.28 -0.73 21.76
N PHE A 350 12.62 0.11 20.96
CA PHE A 350 11.19 0.31 21.01
C PHE A 350 10.43 -0.99 20.72
N VAL A 351 10.78 -1.73 19.66
CA VAL A 351 10.11 -2.99 19.32
C VAL A 351 10.30 -4.04 20.43
N LEU A 352 11.49 -4.11 21.05
CA LEU A 352 11.74 -5.01 22.16
C LEU A 352 10.90 -4.65 23.40
N ALA A 353 10.83 -3.36 23.75
CA ALA A 353 9.99 -2.90 24.87
C ALA A 353 8.51 -3.17 24.57
N LEU A 354 8.08 -3.01 23.33
CA LEU A 354 6.72 -3.31 22.89
C LEU A 354 6.43 -4.81 22.94
N LEU A 355 7.38 -5.68 22.57
CA LEU A 355 7.24 -7.13 22.75
C LEU A 355 7.00 -7.49 24.23
N GLU A 356 7.77 -6.91 25.15
CA GLU A 356 7.57 -7.15 26.58
C GLU A 356 6.24 -6.56 27.10
N HIS A 357 5.78 -5.43 26.55
CA HIS A 357 4.45 -4.90 26.82
C HIS A 357 3.37 -5.89 26.40
N MET A 358 3.44 -6.43 25.19
CA MET A 358 2.46 -7.38 24.66
C MET A 358 2.39 -8.66 25.50
N LYS A 359 3.54 -9.17 25.95
CA LYS A 359 3.61 -10.36 26.82
C LYS A 359 2.96 -10.11 28.19
N ARG A 360 3.03 -8.88 28.71
CA ARG A 360 2.38 -8.51 29.99
C ARG A 360 0.87 -8.28 29.83
N THR A 361 0.45 -7.82 28.66
CA THR A 361 -0.94 -7.41 28.39
C THR A 361 -1.81 -8.57 27.92
N TYR A 362 -1.22 -9.47 27.13
CA TYR A 362 -1.94 -10.58 26.51
C TYR A 362 -1.27 -11.93 26.76
N ALA A 363 -2.04 -12.99 26.61
CA ALA A 363 -1.50 -14.35 26.64
C ALA A 363 -0.75 -14.66 25.35
N ILE A 364 0.51 -14.22 25.24
CA ILE A 364 1.33 -14.45 24.05
C ILE A 364 2.00 -15.84 24.11
N ASP A 365 1.98 -16.53 22.99
CA ASP A 365 2.86 -17.68 22.77
C ASP A 365 4.25 -17.17 22.37
N GLU A 366 5.14 -17.09 23.37
CA GLU A 366 6.49 -16.57 23.19
C GLU A 366 7.34 -17.37 22.22
N SER A 367 6.95 -18.61 21.94
CA SER A 367 7.63 -19.43 20.93
C SER A 367 7.24 -19.07 19.49
N ARG A 368 6.13 -18.33 19.30
CA ARG A 368 5.57 -17.96 17.99
C ARG A 368 5.44 -16.45 17.83
N VAL A 369 6.57 -15.75 17.89
CA VAL A 369 6.67 -14.31 17.62
C VAL A 369 7.29 -14.12 16.24
N TYR A 370 6.60 -13.39 15.37
CA TYR A 370 6.98 -13.18 13.98
C TYR A 370 7.09 -11.71 13.63
N ILE A 371 7.91 -11.41 12.63
CA ILE A 371 8.14 -10.04 12.14
C ILE A 371 7.93 -9.97 10.63
N SER A 372 7.27 -8.91 10.19
CA SER A 372 7.02 -8.61 8.78
C SER A 372 7.01 -7.10 8.55
N GLY A 373 7.24 -6.66 7.33
CA GLY A 373 7.18 -5.23 7.01
C GLY A 373 7.42 -4.96 5.53
N PHE A 374 7.03 -3.77 5.10
CA PHE A 374 7.09 -3.35 3.70
C PHE A 374 8.15 -2.27 3.48
N SER A 375 8.93 -2.35 2.38
CA SER A 375 9.91 -1.35 1.98
C SER A 375 10.92 -1.08 3.11
N MET A 376 11.00 0.12 3.65
CA MET A 376 11.82 0.43 4.83
C MET A 376 11.43 -0.41 6.06
N GLY A 377 10.15 -0.77 6.20
CA GLY A 377 9.69 -1.74 7.21
C GLY A 377 10.20 -3.17 6.95
N GLY A 378 10.37 -3.57 5.70
CA GLY A 378 11.03 -4.81 5.32
C GLY A 378 12.53 -4.81 5.66
N MET A 379 13.17 -3.64 5.54
CA MET A 379 14.55 -3.46 6.02
C MET A 379 14.63 -3.56 7.55
N MET A 380 13.66 -2.98 8.28
CA MET A 380 13.57 -3.10 9.74
C MET A 380 13.34 -4.55 10.16
N THR A 381 12.51 -5.29 9.41
CA THR A 381 12.32 -6.74 9.60
C THR A 381 13.65 -7.49 9.48
N ASN A 382 14.43 -7.22 8.43
CA ASN A 382 15.76 -7.81 8.26
C ASN A 382 16.72 -7.43 9.41
N ALA A 383 16.72 -6.17 9.84
CA ALA A 383 17.59 -5.70 10.92
C ALA A 383 17.29 -6.42 12.25
N LEU A 384 16.03 -6.54 12.61
CA LEU A 384 15.59 -7.27 13.80
C LEU A 384 15.89 -8.77 13.71
N ALA A 385 15.68 -9.39 12.56
CA ALA A 385 16.01 -10.80 12.33
C ALA A 385 17.52 -11.06 12.45
N CYS A 386 18.36 -10.10 12.07
CA CYS A 386 19.82 -10.18 12.23
C CYS A 386 20.26 -9.95 13.67
N ALA A 387 19.67 -8.97 14.36
CA ALA A 387 20.12 -8.52 15.67
C ALA A 387 19.59 -9.42 16.81
N TYR A 388 18.38 -9.98 16.65
CA TYR A 388 17.67 -10.74 17.70
C TYR A 388 17.07 -12.05 17.16
N PRO A 389 17.89 -12.91 16.52
CA PRO A 389 17.39 -14.16 15.91
C PRO A 389 16.79 -15.13 16.94
N GLU A 390 17.17 -15.02 18.21
CA GLU A 390 16.67 -15.83 19.32
C GLU A 390 15.24 -15.49 19.73
N LEU A 391 14.75 -14.29 19.38
CA LEU A 391 13.42 -13.81 19.79
C LEU A 391 12.33 -14.09 18.76
N PHE A 392 12.71 -14.25 17.48
CA PHE A 392 11.74 -14.36 16.39
C PHE A 392 11.78 -15.75 15.76
N ALA A 393 10.62 -16.39 15.63
CA ALA A 393 10.52 -17.73 15.05
C ALA A 393 10.71 -17.72 13.53
N ALA A 394 10.22 -16.67 12.85
CA ALA A 394 10.43 -16.46 11.42
C ALA A 394 10.21 -14.99 11.03
N ALA A 395 10.69 -14.62 9.84
CA ALA A 395 10.60 -13.26 9.30
C ALA A 395 10.04 -13.25 7.87
N ALA A 396 9.24 -12.22 7.55
CA ALA A 396 8.65 -12.02 6.22
C ALA A 396 8.85 -10.57 5.74
N PRO A 397 10.06 -10.17 5.35
CA PRO A 397 10.28 -8.87 4.72
C PRO A 397 9.63 -8.80 3.34
N CYS A 398 9.02 -7.65 3.02
CA CYS A 398 8.36 -7.38 1.74
C CYS A 398 9.01 -6.18 1.08
N ASN A 399 9.50 -6.32 -0.15
CA ASN A 399 10.14 -5.27 -0.96
C ASN A 399 11.21 -4.47 -0.19
N GLY A 400 11.84 -5.10 0.78
CA GLY A 400 12.94 -4.58 1.59
C GLY A 400 14.03 -5.62 1.71
N PHE A 401 15.28 -5.21 1.75
CA PHE A 401 16.45 -6.07 1.80
C PHE A 401 17.27 -5.80 3.07
N ASN A 402 18.27 -6.63 3.33
CA ASN A 402 19.14 -6.48 4.48
C ASN A 402 20.10 -5.29 4.27
N SER A 403 19.63 -4.08 4.59
CA SER A 403 20.33 -2.83 4.33
C SER A 403 21.47 -2.55 5.31
N GLY A 404 21.45 -3.14 6.50
CA GLY A 404 22.51 -2.96 7.51
C GLY A 404 23.88 -3.41 7.02
N TYR A 405 23.90 -4.26 5.99
CA TYR A 405 25.12 -4.82 5.41
C TYR A 405 25.33 -4.45 3.93
N LEU A 406 24.38 -3.80 3.26
CA LEU A 406 24.32 -3.79 1.80
C LEU A 406 24.27 -2.42 1.13
N VAL A 407 23.95 -1.38 1.87
CA VAL A 407 23.93 -0.02 1.33
C VAL A 407 24.80 0.84 2.22
N PRO A 408 25.78 1.54 1.66
CA PRO A 408 26.35 2.66 2.39
C PRO A 408 25.17 3.55 2.81
N ALA A 409 25.03 3.80 4.11
CA ALA A 409 23.98 4.67 4.60
C ALA A 409 23.97 6.01 3.85
N SER A 410 25.12 6.48 3.34
CA SER A 410 25.25 7.64 2.47
C SER A 410 24.38 7.61 1.21
N GLU A 411 24.23 6.45 0.53
CA GLU A 411 23.38 6.37 -0.67
C GLU A 411 21.90 6.38 -0.31
N MET A 412 21.49 5.62 0.70
CA MET A 412 20.12 5.62 1.15
C MET A 412 19.74 6.96 1.79
N TRP A 413 20.64 7.57 2.53
CA TRP A 413 20.47 8.93 3.07
C TRP A 413 20.34 9.98 1.97
N THR A 414 21.06 9.84 0.86
CA THR A 414 20.90 10.72 -0.30
C THR A 414 19.52 10.55 -0.94
N MET A 415 19.02 9.32 -1.04
CA MET A 415 17.68 9.03 -1.52
C MET A 415 16.61 9.58 -0.55
N LEU A 416 16.79 9.40 0.76
CA LEU A 416 15.86 9.88 1.80
C LEU A 416 15.87 11.41 1.95
N ARG A 417 17.02 12.05 1.77
CA ARG A 417 17.14 13.53 1.76
C ARG A 417 16.40 14.18 0.58
N LYS A 418 16.30 13.48 -0.54
CA LYS A 418 15.52 13.91 -1.71
C LYS A 418 14.01 13.72 -1.53
N MET A 419 13.57 12.98 -0.50
CA MET A 419 12.16 12.88 -0.17
C MET A 419 11.70 14.07 0.66
N PRO A 420 10.46 14.57 0.52
CA PRO A 420 9.98 15.81 1.16
C PRO A 420 9.78 15.71 2.69
N THR A 421 10.55 14.90 3.37
CA THR A 421 10.51 14.73 4.84
C THR A 421 11.26 15.83 5.62
N GLY A 422 12.01 16.70 4.95
CA GLY A 422 12.39 18.05 5.41
C GLY A 422 13.31 18.19 6.61
N ARG A 423 14.00 17.14 7.08
CA ARG A 423 15.01 17.26 8.15
C ARG A 423 16.24 16.45 7.81
N GLY A 424 17.41 17.07 7.97
CA GLY A 424 18.71 16.44 7.74
C GLY A 424 18.89 15.18 8.58
N LEU A 425 19.23 14.11 7.93
CA LEU A 425 19.57 12.83 8.54
C LEU A 425 21.10 12.75 8.67
N PRO A 426 21.66 12.10 9.69
CA PRO A 426 23.10 11.98 9.88
C PRO A 426 23.78 11.20 8.75
N ASP A 427 25.05 11.40 8.57
CA ASP A 427 25.88 10.67 7.61
C ASP A 427 26.03 9.22 8.08
N GLY A 428 25.78 8.27 7.18
CA GLY A 428 25.89 6.87 7.48
C GLY A 428 27.32 6.32 7.31
N PRO A 429 27.55 5.00 7.54
CA PRO A 429 28.88 4.40 7.47
C PRO A 429 29.55 4.62 6.11
N SER A 430 30.81 5.00 6.16
CA SER A 430 31.60 5.47 5.01
C SER A 430 32.14 4.37 4.10
N GLU A 431 32.08 3.09 4.50
CA GLU A 431 32.69 2.01 3.76
C GLU A 431 31.70 1.17 2.94
N PRO A 432 32.02 0.84 1.69
CA PRO A 432 31.17 -0.01 0.87
C PRO A 432 31.13 -1.44 1.41
N VAL A 433 29.94 -1.99 1.52
CA VAL A 433 29.71 -3.38 1.91
C VAL A 433 29.85 -4.26 0.68
N THR A 434 30.84 -5.14 0.67
CA THR A 434 31.06 -6.07 -0.44
C THR A 434 30.30 -7.39 -0.22
N ARG A 435 30.01 -8.11 -1.31
CA ARG A 435 29.40 -9.46 -1.24
C ARG A 435 30.24 -10.43 -0.38
N THR A 436 31.56 -10.29 -0.39
CA THR A 436 32.47 -11.08 0.44
C THR A 436 32.31 -10.75 1.93
N ARG A 437 32.20 -9.47 2.29
CA ARG A 437 31.95 -9.04 3.68
C ARG A 437 30.63 -9.57 4.20
N VAL A 438 29.56 -9.47 3.42
CA VAL A 438 28.23 -10.01 3.79
C VAL A 438 28.33 -11.50 4.13
N ARG A 439 29.03 -12.28 3.32
CA ARG A 439 29.23 -13.72 3.59
C ARG A 439 30.02 -14.00 4.86
N ALA A 440 31.04 -13.19 5.14
CA ALA A 440 31.86 -13.33 6.34
C ALA A 440 31.06 -12.99 7.60
N ASP A 441 30.26 -11.93 7.56
CA ASP A 441 29.41 -11.51 8.67
C ASP A 441 28.29 -12.52 8.92
N ALA A 442 27.67 -13.05 7.86
CA ALA A 442 26.69 -14.12 7.97
C ALA A 442 27.27 -15.37 8.62
N LYS A 443 28.52 -15.74 8.29
CA LYS A 443 29.21 -16.85 8.96
C LYS A 443 29.45 -16.60 10.44
N LYS A 444 29.77 -15.39 10.86
CA LYS A 444 29.96 -15.05 12.29
C LYS A 444 28.65 -15.08 13.05
N ALA A 445 27.56 -14.57 12.44
CA ALA A 445 26.25 -14.51 13.06
C ALA A 445 25.52 -15.86 13.07
N ALA A 446 25.82 -16.75 12.13
CA ALA A 446 25.04 -17.93 11.77
C ALA A 446 24.99 -19.05 12.80
N PHE A 447 25.38 -18.82 14.05
CA PHE A 447 25.91 -20.01 14.59
C PHE A 447 25.14 -20.57 15.75
N ALA A 448 24.33 -19.75 16.41
CA ALA A 448 23.48 -20.22 17.49
C ALA A 448 22.06 -20.57 17.01
N TYR A 449 21.51 -19.77 16.05
CA TYR A 449 20.09 -19.85 15.72
C TYR A 449 19.87 -19.72 14.22
N ARG A 450 19.07 -20.63 13.60
CA ARG A 450 18.59 -20.47 12.24
C ARG A 450 17.46 -19.45 12.21
N MET A 451 17.34 -18.67 11.13
CA MET A 451 16.26 -17.71 10.93
C MET A 451 15.49 -18.01 9.64
N PRO A 452 14.36 -18.71 9.74
CA PRO A 452 13.47 -18.90 8.58
C PRO A 452 13.01 -17.56 8.03
N LEU A 453 13.13 -17.36 6.70
CA LEU A 453 12.79 -16.10 6.08
C LEU A 453 12.13 -16.30 4.72
N ILE A 454 10.98 -15.63 4.53
CA ILE A 454 10.30 -15.53 3.24
C ILE A 454 10.34 -14.08 2.75
N GLN A 455 11.09 -13.85 1.66
CA GLN A 455 11.19 -12.55 1.02
C GLN A 455 10.10 -12.38 -0.04
N ASN A 456 9.20 -11.43 0.15
CA ASN A 456 8.19 -11.08 -0.85
C ASN A 456 8.60 -9.84 -1.63
N SER A 457 8.39 -9.84 -2.96
CA SER A 457 8.70 -8.68 -3.81
C SER A 457 7.83 -8.66 -5.07
N GLY A 458 7.76 -7.49 -5.71
CA GLY A 458 7.22 -7.34 -7.06
C GLY A 458 8.29 -7.62 -8.12
N LEU A 459 7.94 -8.32 -9.19
CA LEU A 459 8.87 -8.59 -10.29
C LEU A 459 9.23 -7.31 -11.07
N LEU A 460 8.33 -6.30 -11.06
CA LEU A 460 8.56 -4.97 -11.63
C LEU A 460 9.02 -3.94 -10.58
N ASP A 461 9.34 -4.39 -9.37
CA ASP A 461 9.90 -3.51 -8.36
C ASP A 461 11.28 -3.02 -8.83
N GLY A 462 11.46 -1.71 -9.00
CA GLY A 462 12.72 -1.08 -9.41
C GLY A 462 13.89 -1.37 -8.46
N THR A 463 13.59 -1.95 -7.30
CA THR A 463 14.59 -2.48 -6.39
C THR A 463 14.92 -3.95 -6.66
N TRP A 464 14.32 -4.64 -7.63
CA TRP A 464 14.58 -6.05 -7.95
C TRP A 464 15.83 -6.24 -8.85
N PRO A 465 16.62 -7.32 -8.68
CA PRO A 465 17.86 -7.52 -9.45
C PRO A 465 17.68 -7.57 -10.96
N ALA A 466 16.59 -8.16 -11.44
CA ALA A 466 16.32 -8.27 -12.87
C ALA A 466 16.05 -6.92 -13.56
N ALA A 467 15.73 -5.89 -12.78
CA ALA A 467 15.43 -4.56 -13.27
C ALA A 467 16.68 -3.67 -13.46
N GLN A 468 17.80 -4.24 -13.79
CA GLN A 468 18.89 -3.66 -14.57
C GLN A 468 20.15 -3.18 -13.84
N ASP A 469 20.16 -2.31 -12.83
CA ASP A 469 21.41 -1.56 -12.63
C ASP A 469 22.23 -1.92 -11.40
N ASP A 470 21.71 -2.69 -10.45
CA ASP A 470 22.47 -3.18 -9.31
C ASP A 470 21.93 -4.48 -8.71
N PRO A 471 22.14 -5.62 -9.39
CA PRO A 471 21.77 -6.93 -8.85
C PRO A 471 22.49 -7.24 -7.54
N PHE A 472 23.59 -6.53 -7.27
CA PHE A 472 24.48 -6.77 -6.16
C PHE A 472 23.81 -6.65 -4.79
N LYS A 473 23.01 -5.62 -4.56
CA LYS A 473 22.45 -5.34 -3.22
C LYS A 473 21.50 -6.45 -2.75
N ARG A 474 20.66 -6.97 -3.63
CA ARG A 474 19.66 -8.00 -3.28
C ARG A 474 20.23 -9.39 -3.27
N LEU A 475 21.09 -9.68 -4.24
CA LEU A 475 21.81 -10.95 -4.26
C LEU A 475 22.68 -11.09 -3.03
N ALA A 476 23.28 -9.99 -2.54
CA ALA A 476 24.03 -10.00 -1.31
C ALA A 476 23.12 -10.26 -0.08
N SER A 477 21.91 -9.72 -0.05
CA SER A 477 20.91 -10.06 0.99
C SER A 477 20.53 -11.54 0.95
N PHE A 478 20.33 -12.10 -0.24
CA PHE A 478 20.02 -13.52 -0.40
C PHE A 478 21.22 -14.41 -0.01
N ASP A 479 22.43 -14.05 -0.41
CA ASP A 479 23.65 -14.75 -0.01
C ASP A 479 23.85 -14.72 1.51
N TYR A 480 23.52 -13.58 2.16
CA TYR A 480 23.53 -13.49 3.62
C TYR A 480 22.60 -14.53 4.23
N TRP A 481 21.33 -14.54 3.86
CA TRP A 481 20.34 -15.45 4.45
C TRP A 481 20.58 -16.91 4.08
N LYS A 482 21.08 -17.20 2.88
CA LYS A 482 21.51 -18.55 2.49
C LYS A 482 22.68 -19.01 3.37
N THR A 483 23.73 -18.19 3.52
CA THR A 483 24.87 -18.52 4.36
C THR A 483 24.46 -18.68 5.81
N TYR A 484 23.62 -17.78 6.32
CA TYR A 484 23.08 -17.82 7.68
C TYR A 484 22.34 -19.12 7.99
N ASN A 485 21.52 -19.58 7.06
CA ASN A 485 20.69 -20.77 7.20
C ASN A 485 21.36 -22.05 6.68
N ASN A 486 22.69 -22.06 6.50
CA ASN A 486 23.44 -23.21 6.00
C ASN A 486 22.92 -23.73 4.64
N ILE A 487 22.55 -22.81 3.75
CA ILE A 487 22.07 -23.08 2.40
C ILE A 487 23.23 -22.85 1.42
N PRO A 488 23.43 -23.74 0.43
CA PRO A 488 24.41 -23.52 -0.63
C PRO A 488 24.14 -22.25 -1.41
N LEU A 489 25.21 -21.51 -1.76
CA LEU A 489 25.09 -20.38 -2.66
C LEU A 489 24.88 -20.88 -4.08
N THR A 490 23.89 -20.30 -4.77
CA THR A 490 23.59 -20.58 -6.17
C THR A 490 23.96 -19.37 -7.04
N PRO A 491 24.37 -19.57 -8.29
CA PRO A 491 24.67 -18.47 -9.20
C PRO A 491 23.39 -17.68 -9.52
N TYR A 492 23.57 -16.43 -9.91
CA TYR A 492 22.53 -15.62 -10.54
C TYR A 492 22.82 -15.58 -12.04
N GLU A 493 21.85 -16.01 -12.83
CA GLU A 493 21.94 -16.08 -14.28
C GLU A 493 20.76 -15.31 -14.91
N PRO A 494 20.96 -14.06 -15.36
CA PRO A 494 19.88 -13.26 -15.93
C PRO A 494 19.16 -13.93 -17.12
N ALA A 495 19.86 -14.80 -17.83
CA ALA A 495 19.32 -15.58 -18.95
C ALA A 495 18.78 -16.96 -18.54
N ALA A 496 18.69 -17.25 -17.23
CA ALA A 496 18.16 -18.52 -16.74
C ALA A 496 16.70 -18.73 -17.19
N ALA A 497 16.26 -19.99 -17.12
CA ALA A 497 14.94 -20.43 -17.61
C ALA A 497 13.72 -19.82 -16.86
N CYS A 498 13.94 -18.99 -15.86
CA CYS A 498 12.89 -18.28 -15.13
C CYS A 498 13.03 -16.76 -15.23
N GLU A 499 11.92 -16.06 -15.12
CA GLU A 499 11.84 -14.59 -15.26
C GLU A 499 12.67 -13.81 -14.23
N SER A 500 13.07 -14.43 -13.12
CA SER A 500 13.79 -13.78 -12.02
C SER A 500 15.32 -13.86 -12.16
N GLY A 501 15.87 -14.75 -12.96
CA GLY A 501 17.30 -15.05 -13.00
C GLY A 501 17.83 -15.80 -11.77
N LEU A 502 16.97 -16.23 -10.85
CA LEU A 502 17.36 -16.98 -9.66
C LEU A 502 17.36 -18.49 -9.92
N THR A 503 18.39 -19.17 -9.40
CA THR A 503 18.46 -20.62 -9.36
C THR A 503 18.16 -21.08 -7.93
N ALA A 504 17.16 -21.96 -7.77
CA ALA A 504 16.72 -22.50 -6.49
C ALA A 504 16.58 -24.02 -6.54
N ASP A 505 16.48 -24.66 -5.38
CA ASP A 505 16.23 -26.10 -5.30
C ASP A 505 14.84 -26.44 -5.84
N GLU A 506 13.85 -25.57 -5.57
CA GLU A 506 12.50 -25.62 -6.15
C GLU A 506 12.11 -24.27 -6.73
N THR A 507 11.55 -24.31 -7.93
CA THR A 507 10.97 -23.12 -8.59
C THR A 507 9.61 -23.50 -9.15
N PHE A 508 8.57 -22.78 -8.76
CA PHE A 508 7.20 -23.06 -9.19
C PHE A 508 6.34 -21.79 -9.21
N TYR A 509 5.21 -21.85 -9.91
CA TYR A 509 4.21 -20.80 -9.95
C TYR A 509 3.01 -21.17 -9.09
N ASP A 510 2.54 -20.25 -8.27
CA ASP A 510 1.35 -20.37 -7.46
C ASP A 510 0.23 -19.45 -7.98
N CYS A 511 -1.00 -19.76 -7.59
CA CYS A 511 -2.27 -19.22 -8.08
C CYS A 511 -2.63 -19.68 -9.52
N ALA A 512 -3.94 -19.69 -9.80
CA ALA A 512 -4.49 -20.18 -11.07
C ALA A 512 -3.97 -19.42 -12.30
N ASP A 513 -3.57 -18.14 -12.13
CA ASP A 513 -3.02 -17.28 -13.16
C ASP A 513 -1.47 -17.24 -13.17
N GLY A 514 -0.82 -18.08 -12.36
CA GLY A 514 0.64 -18.07 -12.20
C GLY A 514 1.18 -16.73 -11.69
N ARG A 515 0.42 -16.04 -10.83
CA ARG A 515 0.72 -14.71 -10.30
C ARG A 515 2.03 -14.67 -9.52
N PHE A 516 2.30 -15.70 -8.73
CA PHE A 516 3.45 -15.75 -7.83
C PHE A 516 4.46 -16.77 -8.31
N LEU A 517 5.71 -16.31 -8.49
CA LEU A 517 6.86 -17.13 -8.79
C LEU A 517 7.61 -17.39 -7.49
N HIS A 518 7.69 -18.63 -7.09
CA HIS A 518 8.38 -19.10 -5.89
C HIS A 518 9.76 -19.64 -6.21
N HIS A 519 10.72 -19.29 -5.36
CA HIS A 519 12.06 -19.86 -5.30
C HIS A 519 12.30 -20.33 -3.88
N ARG A 520 12.54 -21.62 -3.68
CA ARG A 520 12.74 -22.20 -2.37
C ARG A 520 14.08 -22.89 -2.30
N TRP A 521 14.79 -22.67 -1.18
CA TRP A 521 16.09 -23.28 -0.91
C TRP A 521 16.06 -24.03 0.41
N PHE A 522 16.74 -25.21 0.42
CA PHE A 522 16.80 -26.09 1.55
C PHE A 522 18.14 -25.99 2.28
N SER A 523 18.11 -25.94 3.61
CA SER A 523 19.28 -26.02 4.46
C SER A 523 20.00 -27.38 4.30
N ARG A 524 21.29 -27.40 4.58
CA ARG A 524 22.08 -28.64 4.72
C ARG A 524 21.92 -29.30 6.09
N ASP A 525 21.18 -28.69 6.98
CA ASP A 525 20.88 -29.25 8.31
C ASP A 525 20.07 -30.53 8.19
N GLU A 526 20.04 -31.30 9.27
CA GLU A 526 19.26 -32.55 9.31
C GLU A 526 17.78 -32.29 8.94
N GLY A 527 17.18 -33.19 8.18
CA GLY A 527 15.81 -33.00 7.65
C GLY A 527 15.70 -32.03 6.49
N LYS A 528 16.79 -31.37 6.11
CA LYS A 528 16.84 -30.42 4.98
C LYS A 528 15.65 -29.44 4.95
N PRO A 529 15.43 -28.65 6.00
CA PRO A 529 14.27 -27.74 6.05
C PRO A 529 14.41 -26.61 5.03
N ALA A 530 13.26 -26.20 4.45
CA ALA A 530 13.16 -25.01 3.61
C ALA A 530 13.17 -23.76 4.51
N LEU A 531 14.34 -23.17 4.70
CA LEU A 531 14.53 -22.01 5.59
C LEU A 531 14.60 -20.67 4.86
N PHE A 532 14.71 -20.66 3.54
CA PHE A 532 14.69 -19.44 2.76
C PHE A 532 13.83 -19.60 1.52
N GLU A 533 12.91 -18.65 1.34
CA GLU A 533 12.01 -18.60 0.19
C GLU A 533 11.93 -17.16 -0.35
N VAL A 534 11.83 -17.03 -1.67
CA VAL A 534 11.58 -15.76 -2.35
C VAL A 534 10.31 -15.90 -3.18
N VAL A 535 9.36 -15.00 -2.99
CA VAL A 535 8.09 -14.97 -3.73
C VAL A 535 7.98 -13.69 -4.51
N LEU A 536 7.86 -13.81 -5.83
CA LEU A 536 7.82 -12.70 -6.77
C LEU A 536 6.44 -12.58 -7.41
N ALA A 537 5.77 -11.45 -7.18
CA ALA A 537 4.50 -11.16 -7.84
C ALA A 537 4.73 -10.60 -9.24
N LYS A 538 4.22 -11.29 -10.27
CA LYS A 538 4.24 -10.78 -11.65
C LYS A 538 3.45 -9.48 -11.79
N ARG A 539 3.87 -8.61 -12.69
CA ARG A 539 3.26 -7.30 -12.98
C ARG A 539 3.15 -6.37 -11.78
N MET A 540 3.83 -6.66 -10.68
CA MET A 540 3.78 -5.85 -9.46
C MET A 540 5.01 -4.93 -9.38
N PRO A 541 4.80 -3.62 -9.27
CA PRO A 541 5.86 -2.65 -8.94
C PRO A 541 6.23 -2.71 -7.45
N HIS A 542 6.81 -1.64 -6.89
CA HIS A 542 7.10 -1.51 -5.45
C HIS A 542 5.81 -1.41 -4.63
N ALA A 543 5.17 -2.54 -4.37
CA ALA A 543 3.86 -2.67 -3.73
C ALA A 543 3.72 -4.00 -2.98
N LEU A 544 2.54 -4.25 -2.41
CA LEU A 544 2.15 -5.53 -1.79
C LEU A 544 0.91 -6.09 -2.47
N ASP A 545 0.89 -7.39 -2.66
CA ASP A 545 -0.33 -8.14 -2.91
C ASP A 545 -0.72 -8.87 -1.61
N LEU A 546 -1.98 -8.74 -1.17
CA LEU A 546 -2.44 -9.36 0.08
C LEU A 546 -2.20 -10.87 0.11
N ARG A 547 -2.27 -11.52 -1.05
CA ARG A 547 -2.01 -12.96 -1.17
C ARG A 547 -0.56 -13.33 -0.83
N GLN A 548 0.41 -12.42 -1.04
CA GLN A 548 1.78 -12.65 -0.57
C GLN A 548 1.88 -12.70 0.95
N LEU A 549 1.02 -11.95 1.66
CA LEU A 549 0.97 -11.99 3.13
C LEU A 549 0.32 -13.29 3.62
N GLU A 550 -0.65 -13.83 2.89
CA GLU A 550 -1.16 -15.19 3.13
C GLU A 550 -0.05 -16.24 2.98
N LEU A 551 0.73 -16.15 1.89
CA LEU A 551 1.88 -17.04 1.67
C LEU A 551 2.94 -16.87 2.77
N ALA A 552 3.19 -15.62 3.19
CA ALA A 552 4.08 -15.33 4.31
C ALA A 552 3.62 -15.99 5.61
N TRP A 553 2.32 -15.92 5.92
CA TRP A 553 1.77 -16.59 7.09
C TRP A 553 1.89 -18.12 7.00
N GLN A 554 1.54 -18.71 5.86
CA GLN A 554 1.67 -20.16 5.67
C GLN A 554 3.12 -20.64 5.81
N PHE A 555 4.08 -19.81 5.41
CA PHE A 555 5.49 -20.09 5.64
C PHE A 555 5.86 -19.95 7.12
N MET A 556 5.57 -18.80 7.75
CA MET A 556 6.03 -18.48 9.10
C MET A 556 5.42 -19.38 10.17
N LYS A 557 4.14 -19.70 10.07
CA LYS A 557 3.42 -20.48 11.10
C LYS A 557 3.97 -21.88 11.33
N ARG A 558 4.78 -22.40 10.40
CA ARG A 558 5.47 -23.70 10.53
C ARG A 558 6.61 -23.69 11.53
N PHE A 559 7.03 -22.51 12.00
CA PHE A 559 8.21 -22.36 12.83
C PHE A 559 7.84 -21.87 14.22
N SER A 560 8.47 -22.47 15.22
CA SER A 560 8.44 -21.98 16.60
C SER A 560 9.85 -21.99 17.19
N ARG A 561 10.07 -21.15 18.20
CA ARG A 561 11.37 -20.95 18.83
C ARG A 561 11.32 -21.41 20.28
N GLY A 562 12.18 -22.37 20.64
CA GLY A 562 12.37 -22.79 22.02
C GLY A 562 13.00 -21.67 22.89
N LYS A 563 12.86 -21.78 24.20
CA LYS A 563 13.47 -20.83 25.14
C LYS A 563 15.00 -20.82 25.09
N ASP A 564 15.60 -21.89 24.65
CA ASP A 564 17.03 -22.05 24.38
C ASP A 564 17.46 -21.52 23.01
N GLY A 565 16.53 -20.95 22.24
CA GLY A 565 16.72 -20.48 20.88
C GLY A 565 16.65 -21.57 19.81
N SER A 566 16.40 -22.82 20.15
CA SER A 566 16.21 -23.90 19.18
C SER A 566 15.04 -23.60 18.25
N LEU A 567 15.17 -23.96 16.97
CA LEU A 567 14.11 -23.85 15.98
C LEU A 567 13.36 -25.17 15.89
N HIS A 568 12.06 -25.12 16.11
CA HIS A 568 11.15 -26.23 15.87
C HIS A 568 10.36 -25.99 14.60
N ILE A 569 10.13 -27.04 13.83
CA ILE A 569 9.45 -27.00 12.54
C ILE A 569 8.26 -27.91 12.61
N ASP A 570 7.08 -27.32 12.52
CA ASP A 570 5.84 -28.08 12.41
C ASP A 570 5.66 -28.51 10.95
N PRO A 571 5.24 -29.76 10.70
CA PRO A 571 5.12 -30.32 9.36
C PRO A 571 4.09 -29.62 8.47
#